data_f0275008338f123a362e54792582be0a
#
_entry.id   f0275008338f123a362e54792582be0a
#
_cell.length_a   1.000
_cell.length_b   1.000
_cell.length_c   1.000
_cell.angle_alpha   90.00
_cell.angle_beta   90.00
_cell.angle_gamma   90.00
#
_symmetry.space_group_name_H-M   'P 1'
#
loop_
_entity.id
_entity.type
_entity.pdbx_description
1 polymer ?
#
loop_
_entity_poly.entity_id
_entity_poly.type
_entity_poly.pdbx_seq_one_letter_code
_entity_poly.pdbx_strand_id
1 'polypeptide(L)'
;MAIQKFEAAQKLFAGQGDLVIFDVIPDYAGATLSSLTNPKSLGQIVQDSTTWEGEDVSTDEILDEQGNLITARVTAGTLGFSFDIASTSPAMVKAFLAGTDITGTTLTGLFWDGDTADNTVTAVGYGTALPVMTRPIGVLNDELNRAWIYPKAKITSNLTLSDGLYRIHAVVLAENVDNRNDQGQTVLATGMIVEK
;
A
#
# COMPACT_ATOMS: atom_id res chain seq x y z
N MET A 1 -17.97 -11.93 -39.26
CA MET A 1 -17.47 -10.77 -38.53
C MET A 1 -16.52 -11.32 -37.47
N ALA A 2 -15.23 -11.06 -37.55
CA ALA A 2 -14.27 -11.55 -36.55
C ALA A 2 -14.39 -10.69 -35.29
N ILE A 3 -14.54 -11.33 -34.13
CA ILE A 3 -14.53 -10.64 -32.84
C ILE A 3 -13.13 -10.07 -32.63
N GLN A 4 -13.02 -8.77 -32.55
CA GLN A 4 -11.79 -8.08 -32.28
C GLN A 4 -11.41 -8.32 -30.82
N LYS A 5 -10.25 -8.94 -30.56
CA LYS A 5 -9.75 -9.12 -29.19
C LYS A 5 -9.22 -7.79 -28.67
N PHE A 6 -9.50 -7.47 -27.42
CA PHE A 6 -8.99 -6.25 -26.78
C PHE A 6 -7.46 -6.22 -26.70
N GLU A 7 -6.82 -7.39 -26.57
CA GLU A 7 -5.37 -7.51 -26.56
C GLU A 7 -4.91 -8.71 -27.39
N ALA A 8 -3.83 -8.50 -28.15
CA ALA A 8 -3.26 -9.55 -29.00
C ALA A 8 -2.44 -10.58 -28.20
N ALA A 9 -2.02 -10.27 -26.98
CA ALA A 9 -1.26 -11.15 -26.11
C ALA A 9 -1.81 -11.07 -24.68
N GLN A 10 -1.72 -12.18 -23.99
CA GLN A 10 -2.05 -12.21 -22.56
C GLN A 10 -0.96 -11.48 -21.78
N LYS A 11 -1.19 -10.21 -21.49
CA LYS A 11 -0.38 -9.46 -20.54
C LYS A 11 -1.00 -9.67 -19.16
N LEU A 12 -0.77 -10.84 -18.59
CA LEU A 12 -1.13 -11.10 -17.22
C LEU A 12 -0.15 -10.36 -16.32
N PHE A 13 -0.66 -9.73 -15.27
CA PHE A 13 0.16 -9.28 -14.16
C PHE A 13 0.52 -10.53 -13.34
N ALA A 14 1.32 -11.40 -13.93
CA ALA A 14 1.76 -12.65 -13.34
C ALA A 14 3.25 -12.51 -13.03
N GLY A 15 3.62 -12.76 -11.81
CA GLY A 15 5.00 -12.72 -11.35
C GLY A 15 5.14 -12.00 -10.01
N GLN A 16 6.29 -12.19 -9.40
CA GLN A 16 6.65 -11.45 -8.19
C GLN A 16 6.94 -10.01 -8.58
N GLY A 17 6.10 -9.10 -8.14
CA GLY A 17 6.35 -7.67 -8.23
C GLY A 17 6.96 -7.16 -6.93
N ASP A 18 7.79 -6.14 -7.04
CA ASP A 18 8.27 -5.41 -5.88
C ASP A 18 7.19 -4.48 -5.35
N LEU A 19 6.91 -4.58 -4.06
CA LEU A 19 6.09 -3.57 -3.38
C LEU A 19 6.90 -2.29 -3.25
N VAL A 20 6.32 -1.20 -3.74
CA VAL A 20 6.93 0.12 -3.71
C VAL A 20 6.03 1.13 -3.01
N ILE A 21 6.65 2.00 -2.25
CA ILE A 21 6.00 3.09 -1.55
C ILE A 21 6.60 4.41 -2.06
N PHE A 22 5.76 5.41 -2.23
CA PHE A 22 6.16 6.72 -2.71
C PHE A 22 6.16 7.75 -1.58
N ASP A 23 6.69 8.92 -1.84
CA ASP A 23 6.58 10.02 -0.89
C ASP A 23 5.11 10.44 -0.69
N VAL A 24 4.83 11.01 0.48
CA VAL A 24 3.49 11.53 0.79
C VAL A 24 3.15 12.67 -0.16
N ILE A 25 1.97 12.63 -0.74
CA ILE A 25 1.40 13.74 -1.51
C ILE A 25 0.66 14.64 -0.52
N PRO A 26 1.13 15.86 -0.27
CA PRO A 26 0.53 16.75 0.74
C PRO A 26 -0.88 17.19 0.39
N ASP A 27 -1.12 17.40 -0.90
CA ASP A 27 -2.41 17.81 -1.43
C ASP A 27 -2.71 17.03 -2.71
N TYR A 28 -3.84 16.37 -2.72
CA TYR A 28 -4.30 15.61 -3.88
C TYR A 28 -5.06 16.47 -4.89
N ALA A 29 -5.43 17.70 -4.54
CA ALA A 29 -6.06 18.62 -5.48
C ALA A 29 -5.07 18.99 -6.61
N GLY A 30 -5.40 18.60 -7.84
CA GLY A 30 -4.51 18.80 -8.99
C GLY A 30 -3.30 17.87 -9.07
N ALA A 31 -3.19 16.87 -8.20
CA ALA A 31 -2.11 15.90 -8.27
C ALA A 31 -2.18 15.06 -9.56
N THR A 32 -1.02 14.79 -10.15
CA THR A 32 -0.86 14.08 -11.41
C THR A 32 0.06 12.87 -11.23
N LEU A 33 0.26 12.09 -12.28
CA LEU A 33 1.22 10.99 -12.27
C LEU A 33 2.63 11.46 -11.85
N SER A 34 3.02 12.68 -12.22
CA SER A 34 4.31 13.26 -11.82
C SER A 34 4.41 13.61 -10.32
N SER A 35 3.29 13.60 -9.60
CA SER A 35 3.28 13.75 -8.14
C SER A 35 3.73 12.49 -7.40
N LEU A 36 3.82 11.36 -8.09
CA LEU A 36 4.36 10.11 -7.56
C LEU A 36 5.88 10.17 -7.62
N THR A 37 6.49 10.59 -6.52
CA THR A 37 7.94 10.82 -6.43
C THR A 37 8.62 9.80 -5.52
N ASN A 38 9.92 9.58 -5.78
CA ASN A 38 10.81 8.78 -4.95
C ASN A 38 10.28 7.38 -4.61
N PRO A 39 10.00 6.53 -5.60
CA PRO A 39 9.61 5.15 -5.33
C PRO A 39 10.70 4.43 -4.54
N LYS A 40 10.32 3.76 -3.47
CA LYS A 40 11.21 2.97 -2.62
C LYS A 40 10.66 1.57 -2.50
N SER A 41 11.45 0.57 -2.84
CA SER A 41 11.10 -0.82 -2.60
C SER A 41 10.97 -1.06 -1.09
N LEU A 42 9.95 -1.82 -0.69
CA LEU A 42 9.75 -2.23 0.69
C LEU A 42 10.67 -3.39 1.11
N GLY A 43 11.50 -3.87 0.19
CA GLY A 43 12.45 -4.91 0.46
C GLY A 43 11.79 -6.29 0.59
N GLN A 44 12.14 -7.02 1.63
CA GLN A 44 11.71 -8.40 1.80
C GLN A 44 10.27 -8.51 2.30
N ILE A 45 9.38 -8.81 1.39
CA ILE A 45 8.02 -9.23 1.71
C ILE A 45 8.03 -10.73 1.99
N VAL A 46 7.29 -11.16 3.00
CA VAL A 46 7.17 -12.58 3.31
C VAL A 46 6.43 -13.28 2.17
N GLN A 47 6.98 -14.39 1.72
CA GLN A 47 6.36 -15.19 0.65
C GLN A 47 4.92 -15.54 1.02
N ASP A 48 4.01 -15.48 0.06
CA ASP A 48 2.59 -15.81 0.19
C ASP A 48 1.82 -14.97 1.22
N SER A 49 2.40 -13.88 1.73
CA SER A 49 1.73 -12.99 2.67
C SER A 49 0.89 -11.91 2.00
N THR A 50 1.08 -11.66 0.72
CA THR A 50 0.31 -10.64 0.01
C THR A 50 -1.05 -11.19 -0.37
N THR A 51 -2.09 -10.62 0.22
CA THR A 51 -3.48 -10.97 -0.07
C THR A 51 -4.20 -9.76 -0.62
N TRP A 52 -4.76 -9.90 -1.82
CA TRP A 52 -5.59 -8.88 -2.44
C TRP A 52 -7.01 -9.00 -1.93
N GLU A 53 -7.52 -7.93 -1.38
CA GLU A 53 -8.87 -7.84 -0.85
C GLU A 53 -9.65 -6.85 -1.71
N GLY A 54 -10.74 -7.30 -2.28
CA GLY A 54 -11.72 -6.48 -2.95
C GLY A 54 -13.08 -6.82 -2.37
N GLU A 55 -13.81 -5.84 -1.89
CA GLU A 55 -15.22 -6.05 -1.63
C GLU A 55 -15.98 -6.02 -2.94
N ASP A 56 -16.88 -6.96 -3.11
CA ASP A 56 -17.78 -6.98 -4.26
C ASP A 56 -18.68 -5.74 -4.26
N VAL A 57 -19.02 -5.33 -5.45
CA VAL A 57 -20.02 -4.28 -5.63
C VAL A 57 -21.34 -4.77 -5.05
N SER A 58 -21.87 -4.07 -4.06
CA SER A 58 -23.19 -4.39 -3.50
C SER A 58 -24.28 -3.62 -4.24
N THR A 59 -25.40 -4.31 -4.50
CA THR A 59 -26.58 -3.71 -5.11
C THR A 59 -27.73 -3.85 -4.14
N ASP A 60 -28.25 -2.72 -3.67
CA ASP A 60 -29.48 -2.66 -2.89
C ASP A 60 -30.64 -2.35 -3.82
N GLU A 61 -31.56 -3.29 -3.93
CA GLU A 61 -32.77 -3.15 -4.75
C GLU A 61 -33.92 -2.66 -3.88
N ILE A 62 -34.57 -1.58 -4.32
CA ILE A 62 -35.81 -1.09 -3.71
C ILE A 62 -36.96 -1.55 -4.61
N LEU A 63 -37.80 -2.40 -4.05
CA LEU A 63 -38.95 -2.99 -4.74
C LEU A 63 -40.24 -2.31 -4.27
N ASP A 64 -41.27 -2.29 -5.13
CA ASP A 64 -42.62 -1.93 -4.75
C ASP A 64 -43.35 -3.07 -4.01
N GLU A 65 -44.57 -2.84 -3.55
CA GLU A 65 -45.39 -3.86 -2.86
C GLU A 65 -45.73 -5.06 -3.73
N GLN A 66 -45.58 -4.96 -5.04
CA GLN A 66 -45.80 -6.05 -5.99
C GLN A 66 -44.49 -6.74 -6.40
N GLY A 67 -43.35 -6.31 -5.86
CA GLY A 67 -42.06 -6.89 -6.16
C GLY A 67 -41.41 -6.35 -7.44
N ASN A 68 -41.90 -5.24 -8.00
CA ASN A 68 -41.26 -4.60 -9.14
C ASN A 68 -40.14 -3.67 -8.67
N LEU A 69 -39.04 -3.65 -9.42
CA LEU A 69 -37.89 -2.82 -9.13
C LEU A 69 -38.24 -1.33 -9.32
N ILE A 70 -38.22 -0.56 -8.22
CA ILE A 70 -38.34 0.90 -8.26
C ILE A 70 -36.98 1.53 -8.61
N THR A 71 -35.94 1.12 -7.92
CA THR A 71 -34.58 1.59 -8.13
C THR A 71 -33.55 0.61 -7.56
N ALA A 72 -32.34 0.69 -8.07
CA ALA A 72 -31.20 -0.05 -7.54
C ALA A 72 -30.11 0.94 -7.15
N ARG A 73 -29.59 0.82 -5.92
CA ARG A 73 -28.40 1.55 -5.46
C ARG A 73 -27.21 0.64 -5.55
N VAL A 74 -26.23 1.03 -6.36
CA VAL A 74 -24.97 0.33 -6.47
C VAL A 74 -23.95 1.02 -5.57
N THR A 75 -23.36 0.27 -4.64
CA THR A 75 -22.27 0.75 -3.81
C THR A 75 -20.99 0.06 -4.27
N ALA A 76 -20.01 0.87 -4.64
CA ALA A 76 -18.68 0.34 -5.01
C ALA A 76 -18.02 -0.33 -3.81
N GLY A 77 -17.38 -1.46 -4.06
CA GLY A 77 -16.57 -2.13 -3.06
C GLY A 77 -15.27 -1.37 -2.76
N THR A 78 -14.63 -1.75 -1.67
CA THR A 78 -13.30 -1.26 -1.31
C THR A 78 -12.22 -2.07 -2.01
N LEU A 79 -11.17 -1.40 -2.46
CA LEU A 79 -9.98 -2.03 -3.02
C LEU A 79 -8.87 -1.97 -2.00
N GLY A 80 -8.20 -3.08 -1.78
CA GLY A 80 -7.10 -3.12 -0.84
C GLY A 80 -6.24 -4.36 -0.98
N PHE A 81 -5.21 -4.44 -0.17
CA PHE A 81 -4.39 -5.63 -0.01
C PHE A 81 -3.67 -5.59 1.33
N SER A 82 -3.25 -6.74 1.80
CA SER A 82 -2.42 -6.88 3.00
C SER A 82 -1.13 -7.61 2.67
N PHE A 83 -0.10 -7.37 3.46
CA PHE A 83 1.20 -8.02 3.32
C PHE A 83 2.00 -7.97 4.61
N ASP A 84 2.98 -8.86 4.73
CA ASP A 84 3.92 -8.91 5.84
C ASP A 84 5.33 -8.52 5.37
N ILE A 85 5.95 -7.59 6.09
CA ILE A 85 7.34 -7.20 5.89
C ILE A 85 8.21 -8.00 6.85
N ALA A 86 9.17 -8.75 6.31
CA ALA A 86 10.11 -9.53 7.11
C ALA A 86 11.14 -8.66 7.85
N SER A 87 11.42 -7.47 7.33
CA SER A 87 12.41 -6.56 7.91
C SER A 87 11.78 -5.70 9.00
N THR A 88 12.33 -5.77 10.20
CA THR A 88 12.00 -4.90 11.34
C THR A 88 13.10 -3.87 11.61
N SER A 89 13.80 -3.44 10.57
CA SER A 89 14.83 -2.41 10.71
C SER A 89 14.26 -1.10 11.28
N PRO A 90 15.08 -0.27 11.96
CA PRO A 90 14.62 1.02 12.49
C PRO A 90 13.92 1.89 11.43
N ALA A 91 14.38 1.84 10.18
CA ALA A 91 13.77 2.58 9.07
C ALA A 91 12.35 2.08 8.76
N MET A 92 12.12 0.76 8.77
CA MET A 92 10.79 0.17 8.56
C MET A 92 9.84 0.45 9.72
N VAL A 93 10.34 0.36 10.96
CA VAL A 93 9.58 0.71 12.16
C VAL A 93 9.12 2.17 12.10
N LYS A 94 9.97 3.10 11.68
CA LYS A 94 9.57 4.49 11.46
C LYS A 94 8.52 4.63 10.38
N ALA A 95 8.74 3.95 9.25
CA ALA A 95 7.88 4.10 8.08
C ALA A 95 6.47 3.51 8.30
N PHE A 96 6.35 2.41 9.06
CA PHE A 96 5.10 1.67 9.20
C PHE A 96 4.48 1.72 10.59
N LEU A 97 5.27 1.85 11.63
CA LEU A 97 4.77 1.86 13.01
C LEU A 97 4.81 3.26 13.65
N ALA A 98 4.96 4.31 12.83
CA ALA A 98 5.11 5.70 13.29
C ALA A 98 6.19 5.84 14.36
N GLY A 99 7.27 5.09 14.21
CA GLY A 99 8.36 5.09 15.17
C GLY A 99 9.07 6.43 15.24
N THR A 100 9.51 6.79 16.43
CA THR A 100 10.26 8.01 16.69
C THR A 100 11.69 7.67 17.11
N ASP A 101 12.67 8.40 16.58
CA ASP A 101 14.05 8.24 16.99
C ASP A 101 14.22 8.56 18.47
N ILE A 102 14.88 7.65 19.17
CA ILE A 102 15.37 7.88 20.51
C ILE A 102 16.83 8.31 20.38
N THR A 103 17.09 9.61 20.52
CA THR A 103 18.40 10.19 20.40
C THR A 103 19.10 10.30 21.74
N GLY A 104 20.45 10.26 21.73
CA GLY A 104 21.25 10.50 22.92
C GLY A 104 21.35 9.33 23.91
N THR A 105 20.96 8.14 23.48
CA THR A 105 21.03 6.94 24.31
C THR A 105 22.30 6.17 24.02
N THR A 106 23.19 6.08 25.00
CA THR A 106 24.30 5.13 24.96
C THR A 106 23.85 3.91 25.76
N LEU A 107 23.61 2.80 25.08
CA LEU A 107 23.32 1.52 25.72
C LEU A 107 24.60 0.70 25.76
N THR A 108 25.16 0.53 26.93
CA THR A 108 26.37 -0.27 27.13
C THR A 108 25.96 -1.72 27.45
N GLY A 109 26.58 -2.68 26.76
CA GLY A 109 26.39 -4.10 27.05
C GLY A 109 25.08 -4.71 26.54
N LEU A 110 24.35 -4.05 25.63
CA LEU A 110 23.16 -4.61 25.03
C LEU A 110 23.49 -5.71 24.00
N PHE A 111 24.56 -5.53 23.25
CA PHE A 111 25.04 -6.51 22.29
C PHE A 111 26.28 -7.21 22.80
N TRP A 112 26.27 -8.54 22.74
CA TRP A 112 27.39 -9.38 23.22
C TRP A 112 28.40 -9.57 22.09
N ASP A 113 29.09 -8.52 21.72
CA ASP A 113 30.13 -8.58 20.67
C ASP A 113 31.56 -8.55 21.21
N GLY A 114 31.70 -8.47 22.53
CA GLY A 114 33.01 -8.42 23.17
C GLY A 114 33.73 -7.09 23.01
N ASP A 115 33.15 -6.14 22.34
CA ASP A 115 33.70 -4.80 22.13
C ASP A 115 33.07 -3.81 23.12
N THR A 116 33.88 -3.18 23.93
CA THR A 116 33.46 -2.25 24.99
C THR A 116 33.47 -0.80 24.55
N ALA A 117 33.79 -0.54 23.27
CA ALA A 117 33.96 0.81 22.78
C ALA A 117 32.74 1.31 21.99
N ASP A 118 32.21 2.43 22.41
CA ASP A 118 31.36 3.37 21.66
C ASP A 118 30.18 2.83 20.86
N ASN A 119 29.32 2.07 21.50
CA ASN A 119 28.11 1.61 20.85
C ASN A 119 27.07 2.73 20.79
N THR A 120 27.17 3.59 19.78
CA THR A 120 26.07 4.46 19.39
C THR A 120 24.99 3.59 18.79
N VAL A 121 23.99 3.22 19.56
CA VAL A 121 22.85 2.46 19.08
C VAL A 121 21.80 3.40 18.50
N THR A 122 21.30 3.06 17.33
CA THR A 122 20.11 3.69 16.80
C THR A 122 18.88 3.01 17.41
N ALA A 123 18.17 3.73 18.24
CA ALA A 123 16.94 3.24 18.84
C ALA A 123 15.72 3.95 18.24
N VAL A 124 14.68 3.19 17.98
CA VAL A 124 13.39 3.70 17.53
C VAL A 124 12.31 3.21 18.48
N GLY A 125 11.64 4.14 19.12
CA GLY A 125 10.45 3.85 19.94
C GLY A 125 9.22 3.80 19.07
N TYR A 126 8.32 2.86 19.34
CA TYR A 126 7.00 2.78 18.74
C TYR A 126 5.95 2.50 19.81
N GLY A 127 4.72 2.97 19.56
CA GLY A 127 3.61 2.82 20.49
C GLY A 127 2.67 1.67 20.11
N THR A 128 1.68 1.45 20.98
CA THR A 128 0.59 0.47 20.75
C THR A 128 -0.54 1.03 19.88
N ALA A 129 -0.55 2.34 19.63
CA ALA A 129 -1.53 2.94 18.73
C ALA A 129 -1.27 2.45 17.31
N LEU A 130 -2.32 1.98 16.65
CA LEU A 130 -2.25 1.61 15.23
C LEU A 130 -1.94 2.86 14.41
N PRO A 131 -0.75 2.99 13.84
CA PRO A 131 -0.45 4.11 12.99
C PRO A 131 -1.31 4.03 11.72
N VAL A 132 -1.86 5.16 11.33
CA VAL A 132 -2.57 5.31 10.07
C VAL A 132 -1.81 6.32 9.25
N MET A 133 -1.32 5.91 8.11
CA MET A 133 -0.66 6.81 7.17
C MET A 133 -1.40 6.80 5.84
N THR A 134 -1.42 7.94 5.17
CA THR A 134 -1.97 8.07 3.81
C THR A 134 -0.85 8.42 2.86
N ARG A 135 -0.60 7.53 1.90
CA ARG A 135 0.45 7.73 0.89
C ARG A 135 0.27 6.80 -0.30
N PRO A 136 0.90 7.11 -1.43
CA PRO A 136 0.87 6.22 -2.58
C PRO A 136 1.66 4.93 -2.31
N ILE A 137 1.10 3.82 -2.76
CA ILE A 137 1.73 2.50 -2.69
C ILE A 137 1.37 1.71 -3.95
N GLY A 138 2.24 0.82 -4.37
CA GLY A 138 2.00 0.02 -5.56
C GLY A 138 2.86 -1.23 -5.64
N VAL A 139 2.61 -1.99 -6.68
CA VAL A 139 3.40 -3.17 -7.06
C VAL A 139 4.04 -2.88 -8.41
N LEU A 140 5.35 -2.97 -8.46
CA LEU A 140 6.14 -2.80 -9.68
C LEU A 140 6.59 -4.16 -10.18
N ASN A 141 6.35 -4.44 -11.44
CA ASN A 141 6.90 -5.59 -12.14
C ASN A 141 7.82 -5.11 -13.27
N ASP A 142 9.11 -5.15 -13.01
CA ASP A 142 10.14 -4.68 -13.97
C ASP A 142 10.22 -5.55 -15.22
N GLU A 143 9.97 -6.85 -15.12
CA GLU A 143 10.02 -7.75 -16.29
C GLU A 143 8.92 -7.43 -17.29
N LEU A 144 7.76 -7.02 -16.81
CA LEU A 144 6.62 -6.65 -17.65
C LEU A 144 6.58 -5.14 -17.95
N ASN A 145 7.49 -4.35 -17.39
CA ASN A 145 7.45 -2.88 -17.44
C ASN A 145 6.09 -2.31 -17.01
N ARG A 146 5.49 -2.89 -15.97
CA ARG A 146 4.18 -2.51 -15.47
C ARG A 146 4.22 -2.21 -13.99
N ALA A 147 3.42 -1.24 -13.59
CA ALA A 147 3.16 -0.95 -12.19
C ALA A 147 1.65 -0.85 -11.94
N TRP A 148 1.20 -1.40 -10.82
CA TRP A 148 -0.13 -1.20 -10.29
C TRP A 148 -0.01 -0.30 -9.06
N ILE A 149 -0.63 0.88 -9.10
CA ILE A 149 -0.43 1.91 -8.09
C ILE A 149 -1.77 2.37 -7.54
N TYR A 150 -1.88 2.42 -6.21
CA TYR A 150 -2.91 3.15 -5.50
C TYR A 150 -2.33 4.51 -5.10
N PRO A 151 -2.72 5.60 -5.78
CA PRO A 151 -2.13 6.92 -5.55
C PRO A 151 -2.47 7.49 -4.18
N LYS A 152 -3.60 7.11 -3.62
CA LYS A 152 -4.00 7.46 -2.27
C LYS A 152 -4.46 6.21 -1.53
N ALA A 153 -3.62 5.73 -0.65
CA ALA A 153 -3.90 4.55 0.13
C ALA A 153 -3.75 4.85 1.62
N LYS A 154 -4.72 4.41 2.38
CA LYS A 154 -4.66 4.40 3.84
C LYS A 154 -3.97 3.11 4.27
N ILE A 155 -2.85 3.24 4.93
CA ILE A 155 -2.05 2.11 5.39
C ILE A 155 -2.12 2.06 6.91
N THR A 156 -2.58 0.93 7.44
CA THR A 156 -2.53 0.61 8.85
C THR A 156 -1.57 -0.56 9.05
N SER A 157 -0.78 -0.51 10.11
CA SER A 157 0.20 -1.57 10.36
C SER A 157 0.38 -1.85 11.83
N ASN A 158 0.77 -3.08 12.13
CA ASN A 158 1.09 -3.54 13.46
C ASN A 158 2.28 -4.50 13.42
N LEU A 159 2.92 -4.65 14.57
CA LEU A 159 3.96 -5.65 14.75
C LEU A 159 3.32 -6.97 15.14
N THR A 160 3.65 -8.02 14.42
CA THR A 160 3.19 -9.39 14.70
C THR A 160 4.37 -10.31 14.95
N LEU A 161 4.15 -11.35 15.74
CA LEU A 161 5.10 -12.44 15.93
C LEU A 161 4.50 -13.70 15.30
N SER A 162 5.11 -14.19 14.24
CA SER A 162 4.71 -15.41 13.57
C SER A 162 5.93 -16.28 13.32
N ASP A 163 5.81 -17.57 13.61
CA ASP A 163 6.90 -18.56 13.44
C ASP A 163 8.20 -18.17 14.13
N GLY A 164 8.11 -17.49 15.28
CA GLY A 164 9.26 -17.01 16.03
C GLY A 164 9.95 -15.78 15.43
N LEU A 165 9.41 -15.18 14.40
CA LEU A 165 9.92 -13.99 13.73
C LEU A 165 8.99 -12.80 13.91
N TYR A 166 9.57 -11.64 14.24
CA TYR A 166 8.83 -10.38 14.21
C TYR A 166 8.63 -9.93 12.77
N ARG A 167 7.40 -9.55 12.45
CA ARG A 167 7.00 -9.06 11.14
C ARG A 167 6.15 -7.80 11.31
N ILE A 168 6.20 -6.92 10.34
CA ILE A 168 5.27 -5.80 10.25
C ILE A 168 4.15 -6.24 9.32
N HIS A 169 2.96 -6.43 9.88
CA HIS A 169 1.75 -6.67 9.10
C HIS A 169 1.14 -5.34 8.69
N ALA A 170 0.93 -5.14 7.41
CA ALA A 170 0.36 -3.93 6.85
C ALA A 170 -0.92 -4.23 6.07
N VAL A 171 -1.94 -3.42 6.29
CA VAL A 171 -3.21 -3.45 5.56
C VAL A 171 -3.36 -2.13 4.82
N VAL A 172 -3.60 -2.22 3.54
CA VAL A 172 -3.72 -1.11 2.60
C VAL A 172 -5.16 -1.02 2.12
N LEU A 173 -5.76 0.15 2.27
CA LEU A 173 -7.08 0.46 1.73
C LEU A 173 -6.93 1.60 0.73
N ALA A 174 -7.30 1.35 -0.51
CA ALA A 174 -7.31 2.38 -1.54
C ALA A 174 -8.43 3.40 -1.27
N GLU A 175 -8.08 4.67 -1.30
CA GLU A 175 -9.04 5.77 -1.22
C GLU A 175 -9.26 6.37 -2.60
N ASN A 176 -10.48 6.81 -2.85
CA ASN A 176 -10.79 7.48 -4.10
C ASN A 176 -10.08 8.83 -4.20
N VAL A 177 -9.44 9.06 -5.33
CA VAL A 177 -8.87 10.35 -5.72
C VAL A 177 -9.57 10.78 -7.00
N ASP A 178 -10.77 11.32 -6.87
CA ASP A 178 -11.53 11.82 -8.01
C ASP A 178 -11.16 13.29 -8.26
N ASN A 179 -9.93 13.50 -8.68
CA ASN A 179 -9.47 14.82 -9.10
C ASN A 179 -9.66 15.00 -10.60
N ARG A 180 -10.31 16.09 -10.97
CA ARG A 180 -10.48 16.48 -12.36
C ARG A 180 -9.73 17.77 -12.62
N ASN A 181 -9.04 17.82 -13.77
CA ASN A 181 -8.45 19.06 -14.26
C ASN A 181 -9.54 19.98 -14.84
N ASP A 182 -9.15 21.17 -15.28
CA ASP A 182 -10.05 22.16 -15.87
C ASP A 182 -10.81 21.64 -17.12
N GLN A 183 -10.29 20.60 -17.78
CA GLN A 183 -10.93 19.94 -18.90
C GLN A 183 -11.86 18.79 -18.46
N GLY A 184 -12.06 18.60 -17.17
CA GLY A 184 -12.89 17.53 -16.63
C GLY A 184 -12.25 16.13 -16.69
N GLN A 185 -10.95 16.03 -16.98
CA GLN A 185 -10.24 14.77 -17.01
C GLN A 185 -9.80 14.37 -15.60
N THR A 186 -9.93 13.10 -15.29
CA THR A 186 -9.41 12.55 -14.02
C THR A 186 -7.89 12.56 -14.05
N VAL A 187 -7.31 13.17 -13.05
CA VAL A 187 -5.84 13.30 -12.93
C VAL A 187 -5.23 12.07 -12.28
N LEU A 188 -5.81 11.65 -11.14
CA LEU A 188 -5.51 10.40 -10.48
C LEU A 188 -6.82 9.65 -10.21
N ALA A 189 -6.75 8.33 -10.11
CA ALA A 189 -7.88 7.46 -9.81
C ALA A 189 -7.64 6.70 -8.49
N THR A 190 -8.62 5.92 -8.05
CA THR A 190 -8.46 5.01 -6.89
C THR A 190 -7.32 4.04 -7.09
N GLY A 191 -7.18 3.52 -8.32
CA GLY A 191 -6.06 2.67 -8.72
C GLY A 191 -5.72 2.93 -10.17
N MET A 192 -4.46 2.75 -10.53
CA MET A 192 -3.98 2.94 -11.89
C MET A 192 -3.00 1.85 -12.27
N ILE A 193 -2.99 1.53 -13.56
CA ILE A 193 -1.99 0.69 -14.18
C ILE A 193 -1.11 1.61 -15.02
N VAL A 194 0.19 1.56 -14.78
CA VAL A 194 1.20 2.28 -15.56
C VAL A 194 1.98 1.25 -16.35
N GLU A 195 2.14 1.50 -17.62
CA GLU A 195 2.91 0.65 -18.54
C GLU A 195 3.89 1.53 -19.34
N LYS A 196 5.10 1.00 -19.56
CA LYS A 196 6.15 1.66 -20.35
C LYS A 196 6.15 1.17 -21.78
#